data_30619a9d79c516e4388f4e37b5e94d2c
#
_entry.id   30619a9d79c516e4388f4e37b5e94d2c
#
_cell.length_a   1.000
_cell.length_b   1.000
_cell.length_c   1.000
_cell.angle_alpha   90.00
_cell.angle_beta   90.00
_cell.angle_gamma   90.00
#
_symmetry.space_group_name_H-M   'P 1'
#
loop_
_entity.id
_entity.type
_entity.pdbx_description
1 polymer ?
#
loop_
_entity_poly.entity_id
_entity_poly.type
_entity_poly.pdbx_seq_one_letter_code
_entity_poly.pdbx_strand_id
1 'polypeptide(L)'
;GMISGSIFGGGASLPLIVAPMGASAVLLFAVPASPLAQPWSIVGGNTISAFVGVLSAMFVPDPLIATGIAVAVAIAVMSFTRCLHPPGGAAALTAVLGGPVVANWGLLFPLVPVALNSCLLVALGILFHKLARRNYPHVVAPPANTHATIDPPASRRVGFTGADVDAALEALDETFDISREDLDRVLRQVELQAAIRATPHILCRDIMSRDVICVHQDDSSEAARSLLLKHNIRTIPVMDGNERLVGTVG
;
A
#
# COMPACT_ATOMS: atom_id res chain seq x y z
N GLY A 1 14.77 -11.90 18.24
CA GLY A 1 15.14 -12.20 19.61
C GLY A 1 16.47 -12.96 19.70
N MET A 2 16.55 -14.23 19.26
CA MET A 2 17.78 -15.06 19.35
C MET A 2 18.97 -14.44 18.60
N ILE A 3 18.75 -13.91 17.40
CA ILE A 3 19.83 -13.30 16.59
C ILE A 3 20.40 -12.05 17.27
N SER A 4 19.55 -11.20 17.83
CA SER A 4 20.01 -10.02 18.58
C SER A 4 20.84 -10.41 19.82
N GLY A 5 20.45 -11.48 20.52
CA GLY A 5 21.17 -12.00 21.67
C GLY A 5 22.55 -12.54 21.32
N SER A 6 22.69 -13.18 20.16
CA SER A 6 23.95 -13.75 19.70
C SER A 6 24.96 -12.68 19.26
N ILE A 7 24.49 -11.55 18.74
CA ILE A 7 25.33 -10.45 18.24
C ILE A 7 25.87 -9.59 19.40
N PHE A 8 25.09 -9.40 20.47
CA PHE A 8 25.41 -8.43 21.53
C PHE A 8 25.82 -9.03 22.88
N GLY A 9 26.12 -10.34 22.92
CA GLY A 9 26.65 -11.03 24.12
C GLY A 9 25.57 -11.41 25.12
N GLY A 10 25.28 -12.68 25.19
CA GLY A 10 24.18 -13.25 25.95
C GLY A 10 24.32 -13.24 27.45
N GLY A 11 24.01 -12.12 28.08
CA GLY A 11 23.60 -12.12 29.49
C GLY A 11 22.10 -12.38 29.61
N ALA A 12 21.65 -13.01 30.68
CA ALA A 12 20.25 -13.35 30.98
C ALA A 12 19.26 -12.15 31.06
N SER A 13 19.70 -10.96 30.72
CA SER A 13 18.98 -9.67 30.83
C SER A 13 18.62 -9.04 29.49
N LEU A 14 18.77 -9.75 28.35
CA LEU A 14 18.34 -9.19 27.06
C LEU A 14 16.83 -9.37 26.86
N PRO A 15 16.06 -8.31 26.58
CA PRO A 15 14.68 -8.43 26.16
C PRO A 15 14.63 -9.02 24.75
N LEU A 16 14.89 -10.33 24.65
CA LEU A 16 14.99 -11.07 23.39
C LEU A 16 13.66 -11.13 22.64
N ILE A 17 12.57 -11.02 23.35
CA ILE A 17 11.21 -11.06 22.82
C ILE A 17 10.54 -9.74 23.18
N VAL A 18 10.26 -8.95 22.19
CA VAL A 18 9.47 -7.72 22.34
C VAL A 18 8.03 -8.09 21.98
N ALA A 19 7.13 -8.05 22.95
CA ALA A 19 5.73 -8.49 22.79
C ALA A 19 5.02 -7.89 21.56
N PRO A 20 5.24 -6.61 21.19
CA PRO A 20 4.68 -6.02 19.97
C PRO A 20 5.01 -6.77 18.68
N MET A 21 6.11 -7.52 18.63
CA MET A 21 6.51 -8.26 17.42
C MET A 21 5.51 -9.35 17.05
N GLY A 22 4.81 -9.94 18.02
CA GLY A 22 3.75 -10.93 17.77
C GLY A 22 2.58 -10.32 17.01
N ALA A 23 2.09 -9.17 17.45
CA ALA A 23 1.00 -8.44 16.77
C ALA A 23 1.45 -7.92 15.39
N SER A 24 2.69 -7.42 15.28
CA SER A 24 3.27 -7.03 13.97
C SER A 24 3.35 -8.22 13.01
N ALA A 25 3.68 -9.41 13.50
CA ALA A 25 3.70 -10.62 12.67
C ALA A 25 2.31 -11.00 12.17
N VAL A 26 1.28 -10.92 13.02
CA VAL A 26 -0.11 -11.17 12.61
C VAL A 26 -0.51 -10.24 11.46
N LEU A 27 -0.29 -8.94 11.58
CA LEU A 27 -0.58 -7.98 10.52
C LEU A 27 0.19 -8.29 9.24
N LEU A 28 1.50 -8.53 9.35
CA LEU A 28 2.36 -8.81 8.21
C LEU A 28 1.94 -10.06 7.42
N PHE A 29 1.62 -11.15 8.11
CA PHE A 29 1.36 -12.43 7.45
C PHE A 29 -0.12 -12.66 7.12
N ALA A 30 -1.04 -12.13 7.92
CA ALA A 30 -2.48 -12.34 7.73
C ALA A 30 -3.13 -11.28 6.82
N VAL A 31 -2.71 -10.00 6.92
CA VAL A 31 -3.29 -8.88 6.16
C VAL A 31 -2.23 -8.03 5.44
N PRO A 32 -1.43 -8.63 4.55
CA PRO A 32 -0.28 -7.94 3.92
C PRO A 32 -0.66 -6.75 3.03
N ALA A 33 -1.93 -6.63 2.64
CA ALA A 33 -2.41 -5.49 1.86
C ALA A 33 -2.73 -4.26 2.73
N SER A 34 -2.90 -4.43 4.06
CA SER A 34 -3.15 -3.33 4.97
C SER A 34 -2.05 -2.27 4.91
N PRO A 35 -2.38 -0.97 4.82
CA PRO A 35 -1.41 0.13 4.97
C PRO A 35 -0.63 0.06 6.28
N LEU A 36 -1.28 -0.44 7.35
CA LEU A 36 -0.69 -0.59 8.68
C LEU A 36 0.34 -1.72 8.77
N ALA A 37 0.37 -2.63 7.79
CA ALA A 37 1.27 -3.78 7.71
C ALA A 37 2.46 -3.54 6.76
N GLN A 38 2.59 -2.36 6.16
CA GLN A 38 3.67 -2.07 5.23
C GLN A 38 5.03 -1.94 5.94
N PRO A 39 6.15 -2.15 5.24
CA PRO A 39 7.50 -2.12 5.85
C PRO A 39 7.79 -0.86 6.66
N TRP A 40 7.42 0.32 6.15
CA TRP A 40 7.61 1.57 6.86
C TRP A 40 6.74 1.67 8.12
N SER A 41 5.49 1.22 8.04
CA SER A 41 4.59 1.20 9.20
C SER A 41 5.16 0.30 10.30
N ILE A 42 5.63 -0.90 9.98
CA ILE A 42 6.18 -1.84 10.97
C ILE A 42 7.48 -1.31 11.58
N VAL A 43 8.46 -0.97 10.76
CA VAL A 43 9.79 -0.55 11.25
C VAL A 43 9.72 0.82 11.90
N GLY A 44 9.15 1.81 11.21
CA GLY A 44 9.02 3.17 11.71
C GLY A 44 8.10 3.23 12.92
N GLY A 45 6.92 2.64 12.84
CA GLY A 45 5.92 2.66 13.90
C GLY A 45 6.44 2.05 15.22
N ASN A 46 7.01 0.86 15.17
CA ASN A 46 7.55 0.23 16.38
C ASN A 46 8.75 1.02 16.95
N THR A 47 9.66 1.46 16.09
CA THR A 47 10.88 2.16 16.52
C THR A 47 10.58 3.52 17.13
N ILE A 48 9.77 4.33 16.43
CA ILE A 48 9.36 5.67 16.90
C ILE A 48 8.61 5.55 18.21
N SER A 49 7.67 4.61 18.30
CA SER A 49 6.89 4.40 19.53
C SER A 49 7.76 3.98 20.70
N ALA A 50 8.74 3.13 20.49
CA ALA A 50 9.69 2.76 21.53
C ALA A 50 10.55 3.94 21.97
N PHE A 51 10.98 4.82 21.04
CA PHE A 51 11.69 6.05 21.38
C PHE A 51 10.84 6.98 22.25
N VAL A 52 9.59 7.20 21.84
CA VAL A 52 8.65 8.01 22.62
C VAL A 52 8.44 7.41 24.01
N GLY A 53 8.30 6.08 24.09
CA GLY A 53 8.16 5.39 25.36
C GLY A 53 9.37 5.57 26.29
N VAL A 54 10.60 5.40 25.77
CA VAL A 54 11.83 5.62 26.55
C VAL A 54 11.92 7.07 27.02
N LEU A 55 11.66 8.03 26.14
CA LEU A 55 11.68 9.45 26.53
C LEU A 55 10.61 9.75 27.59
N SER A 56 9.41 9.23 27.45
CA SER A 56 8.36 9.39 28.46
C SER A 56 8.79 8.84 29.82
N ALA A 57 9.39 7.65 29.83
CA ALA A 57 9.89 7.06 31.08
C ALA A 57 11.06 7.85 31.71
N MET A 58 11.86 8.56 30.89
CA MET A 58 12.95 9.39 31.40
C MET A 58 12.50 10.71 31.99
N PHE A 59 11.44 11.32 31.44
CA PHE A 59 11.01 12.66 31.83
C PHE A 59 9.79 12.69 32.75
N VAL A 60 9.01 11.61 32.80
CA VAL A 60 7.77 11.52 33.61
C VAL A 60 7.98 10.49 34.72
N PRO A 61 8.07 10.94 36.01
CA PRO A 61 8.36 10.04 37.13
C PRO A 61 7.26 9.02 37.43
N ASP A 62 5.98 9.38 37.21
CA ASP A 62 4.86 8.50 37.43
C ASP A 62 4.65 7.54 36.24
N PRO A 63 4.76 6.22 36.45
CA PRO A 63 4.67 5.26 35.36
C PRO A 63 3.30 5.22 34.66
N LEU A 64 2.20 5.50 35.37
CA LEU A 64 0.87 5.52 34.78
C LEU A 64 0.69 6.72 33.85
N ILE A 65 1.14 7.89 34.30
CA ILE A 65 1.13 9.12 33.51
C ILE A 65 2.08 8.96 32.32
N ALA A 66 3.30 8.45 32.53
CA ALA A 66 4.28 8.18 31.49
C ALA A 66 3.70 7.26 30.40
N THR A 67 2.97 6.23 30.80
CA THR A 67 2.32 5.27 29.90
C THR A 67 1.28 5.94 29.02
N GLY A 68 0.38 6.75 29.60
CA GLY A 68 -0.64 7.49 28.86
C GLY A 68 -0.04 8.46 27.85
N ILE A 69 0.96 9.25 28.29
CA ILE A 69 1.69 10.19 27.44
C ILE A 69 2.43 9.44 26.30
N ALA A 70 3.12 8.36 26.64
CA ALA A 70 3.88 7.58 25.66
C ALA A 70 2.99 7.07 24.51
N VAL A 71 1.83 6.50 24.83
CA VAL A 71 0.92 5.97 23.82
C VAL A 71 0.30 7.10 23.00
N ALA A 72 -0.18 8.16 23.64
CA ALA A 72 -0.81 9.29 22.95
C ALA A 72 0.17 9.98 21.98
N VAL A 73 1.38 10.29 22.47
CA VAL A 73 2.42 10.93 21.66
C VAL A 73 2.91 9.99 20.55
N ALA A 74 3.06 8.67 20.83
CA ALA A 74 3.43 7.71 19.82
C ALA A 74 2.41 7.65 18.67
N ILE A 75 1.12 7.62 18.98
CA ILE A 75 0.05 7.66 17.97
C ILE A 75 0.15 8.96 17.14
N ALA A 76 0.29 10.11 17.79
CA ALA A 76 0.42 11.39 17.10
C ALA A 76 1.63 11.40 16.15
N VAL A 77 2.82 11.00 16.64
CA VAL A 77 4.03 11.00 15.82
C VAL A 77 3.95 9.99 14.67
N MET A 78 3.43 8.78 14.92
CA MET A 78 3.18 7.80 13.85
C MET A 78 2.24 8.32 12.78
N SER A 79 1.19 9.05 13.15
CA SER A 79 0.25 9.67 12.22
C SER A 79 0.92 10.74 11.37
N PHE A 80 1.70 11.63 11.98
CA PHE A 80 2.47 12.65 11.24
C PHE A 80 3.51 12.07 10.30
N THR A 81 4.19 11.00 10.71
CA THR A 81 5.24 10.34 9.92
C THR A 81 4.70 9.31 8.95
N ARG A 82 3.37 9.14 8.87
CA ARG A 82 2.69 8.16 8.01
C ARG A 82 3.19 6.74 8.21
N CYS A 83 3.50 6.37 9.45
CA CYS A 83 3.92 5.02 9.82
C CYS A 83 3.01 4.44 10.92
N LEU A 84 1.72 4.75 10.85
CA LEU A 84 0.76 4.25 11.83
C LEU A 84 0.79 2.71 11.84
N HIS A 85 1.09 2.17 13.03
CA HIS A 85 1.22 0.73 13.24
C HIS A 85 0.70 0.39 14.65
N PRO A 86 -0.48 -0.22 14.77
CA PRO A 86 -1.10 -0.45 16.07
C PRO A 86 -0.20 -1.14 17.11
N PRO A 87 0.60 -2.16 16.74
CA PRO A 87 1.58 -2.76 17.68
C PRO A 87 2.62 -1.78 18.22
N GLY A 88 2.85 -0.63 17.55
CA GLY A 88 3.71 0.44 18.05
C GLY A 88 3.26 0.98 19.40
N GLY A 89 1.94 1.07 19.65
CA GLY A 89 1.42 1.41 20.98
C GLY A 89 1.93 0.47 22.07
N ALA A 90 1.94 -0.83 21.81
CA ALA A 90 2.52 -1.82 22.73
C ALA A 90 4.06 -1.72 22.83
N ALA A 91 4.74 -1.22 21.78
CA ALA A 91 6.18 -0.94 21.86
C ALA A 91 6.47 0.24 22.80
N ALA A 92 5.64 1.30 22.77
CA ALA A 92 5.72 2.41 23.71
C ALA A 92 5.45 1.96 25.15
N LEU A 93 4.43 1.13 25.37
CA LEU A 93 4.13 0.52 26.67
C LEU A 93 5.31 -0.32 27.18
N THR A 94 5.88 -1.16 26.34
CA THR A 94 7.04 -2.00 26.69
C THR A 94 8.23 -1.13 27.08
N ALA A 95 8.43 0.00 26.42
CA ALA A 95 9.52 0.92 26.74
C ALA A 95 9.34 1.59 28.11
N VAL A 96 8.11 1.90 28.51
CA VAL A 96 7.82 2.49 29.84
C VAL A 96 7.81 1.44 30.94
N LEU A 97 7.14 0.31 30.72
CA LEU A 97 6.84 -0.70 31.76
C LEU A 97 7.87 -1.84 31.82
N GLY A 98 8.82 -1.89 30.89
CA GLY A 98 9.79 -2.98 30.77
C GLY A 98 10.81 -3.10 31.90
N GLY A 99 10.75 -2.21 32.90
CA GLY A 99 11.52 -2.27 34.12
C GLY A 99 13.03 -2.07 33.92
N PRO A 100 13.87 -2.55 34.87
CA PRO A 100 15.31 -2.30 34.85
C PRO A 100 16.01 -2.79 33.58
N VAL A 101 15.52 -3.87 32.97
CA VAL A 101 16.10 -4.42 31.75
C VAL A 101 16.01 -3.42 30.59
N VAL A 102 14.86 -2.80 30.40
CA VAL A 102 14.68 -1.78 29.35
C VAL A 102 15.36 -0.47 29.73
N ALA A 103 15.27 -0.07 31.01
CA ALA A 103 15.87 1.15 31.50
C ALA A 103 17.41 1.15 31.32
N ASN A 104 18.08 0.02 31.53
CA ASN A 104 19.52 -0.12 31.34
C ASN A 104 19.95 0.04 29.88
N TRP A 105 19.09 -0.26 28.91
CA TRP A 105 19.34 -0.04 27.50
C TRP A 105 19.09 1.41 27.07
N GLY A 106 18.25 2.14 27.80
CA GLY A 106 17.92 3.53 27.52
C GLY A 106 17.58 3.74 26.04
N LEU A 107 18.23 4.72 25.41
CA LEU A 107 18.01 5.05 23.98
C LEU A 107 18.49 3.97 23.00
N LEU A 108 19.20 2.94 23.43
CA LEU A 108 19.56 1.80 22.59
C LEU A 108 18.40 0.81 22.44
N PHE A 109 17.45 0.78 23.39
CA PHE A 109 16.31 -0.13 23.35
C PHE A 109 15.47 0.02 22.05
N PRO A 110 15.08 1.23 21.59
CA PRO A 110 14.40 1.39 20.32
C PRO A 110 15.18 0.88 19.11
N LEU A 111 16.49 1.03 19.13
CA LEU A 111 17.34 0.70 17.97
C LEU A 111 17.65 -0.80 17.88
N VAL A 112 18.15 -1.39 18.97
CA VAL A 112 18.67 -2.76 18.91
C VAL A 112 17.57 -3.81 19.02
N PRO A 113 16.81 -3.96 20.12
CA PRO A 113 15.77 -4.98 20.12
C PRO A 113 14.57 -4.62 19.25
N VAL A 114 14.13 -3.36 19.18
CA VAL A 114 12.90 -3.01 18.49
C VAL A 114 13.13 -2.84 16.98
N ALA A 115 13.99 -1.94 16.56
CA ALA A 115 14.20 -1.70 15.13
C ALA A 115 14.81 -2.91 14.43
N LEU A 116 15.84 -3.55 15.03
CA LEU A 116 16.46 -4.73 14.44
C LEU A 116 15.46 -5.88 14.27
N ASN A 117 14.65 -6.20 15.31
CA ASN A 117 13.64 -7.24 15.21
C ASN A 117 12.56 -6.87 14.19
N SER A 118 12.14 -5.60 14.10
CA SER A 118 11.18 -5.14 13.09
C SER A 118 11.75 -5.29 11.67
N CYS A 119 13.01 -4.93 11.45
CA CYS A 119 13.68 -5.12 10.15
C CYS A 119 13.79 -6.61 9.77
N LEU A 120 14.18 -7.46 10.72
CA LEU A 120 14.25 -8.91 10.50
C LEU A 120 12.86 -9.49 10.19
N LEU A 121 11.83 -9.07 10.92
CA LEU A 121 10.47 -9.50 10.69
C LEU A 121 10.00 -9.11 9.28
N VAL A 122 10.23 -7.87 8.87
CA VAL A 122 9.89 -7.39 7.52
C VAL A 122 10.66 -8.15 6.44
N ALA A 123 11.97 -8.38 6.63
CA ALA A 123 12.77 -9.16 5.69
C ALA A 123 12.25 -10.59 5.51
N LEU A 124 11.91 -11.25 6.62
CA LEU A 124 11.28 -12.58 6.60
C LEU A 124 9.89 -12.54 5.95
N GLY A 125 9.11 -11.50 6.20
CA GLY A 125 7.80 -11.28 5.58
C GLY A 125 7.90 -11.12 4.06
N ILE A 126 8.85 -10.31 3.58
CA ILE A 126 9.11 -10.15 2.14
C ILE A 126 9.50 -11.50 1.51
N LEU A 127 10.40 -12.25 2.15
CA LEU A 127 10.81 -13.57 1.67
C LEU A 127 9.62 -14.53 1.62
N PHE A 128 8.83 -14.61 2.68
CA PHE A 128 7.64 -15.46 2.77
C PHE A 128 6.63 -15.14 1.67
N HIS A 129 6.25 -13.87 1.52
CA HIS A 129 5.27 -13.46 0.53
C HIS A 129 5.77 -13.66 -0.90
N LYS A 130 7.06 -13.46 -1.15
CA LYS A 130 7.69 -13.77 -2.44
C LYS A 130 7.60 -15.28 -2.77
N LEU A 131 7.88 -16.15 -1.81
CA LEU A 131 7.73 -17.60 -1.97
C LEU A 131 6.26 -18.00 -2.16
N ALA A 132 5.36 -17.38 -1.41
CA ALA A 132 3.91 -17.57 -1.52
C ALA A 132 3.28 -16.90 -2.74
N ARG A 133 4.05 -16.23 -3.61
CA ARG A 133 3.60 -15.48 -4.79
C ARG A 133 2.53 -14.43 -4.47
N ARG A 134 2.63 -13.80 -3.31
CA ARG A 134 1.77 -12.68 -2.89
C ARG A 134 2.49 -11.36 -3.11
N ASN A 135 1.71 -10.30 -3.41
CA ASN A 135 2.24 -8.96 -3.57
C ASN A 135 2.53 -8.33 -2.21
N TYR A 136 3.81 -8.28 -1.81
CA TYR A 136 4.27 -7.58 -0.61
C TYR A 136 5.72 -7.11 -0.83
N PRO A 137 6.09 -5.86 -0.55
CA PRO A 137 5.22 -4.76 -0.10
C PRO A 137 4.04 -4.54 -1.04
N HIS A 138 2.86 -4.17 -0.48
CA HIS A 138 1.66 -4.03 -1.27
C HIS A 138 1.72 -2.76 -2.13
N VAL A 139 1.66 -2.93 -3.44
CA VAL A 139 1.62 -1.84 -4.41
C VAL A 139 0.50 -2.14 -5.41
N VAL A 140 -0.43 -1.22 -5.54
CA VAL A 140 -1.43 -1.27 -6.59
C VAL A 140 -0.78 -0.80 -7.88
N ALA A 141 -0.66 -1.69 -8.85
CA ALA A 141 -0.15 -1.32 -10.16
C ALA A 141 -1.11 -0.33 -10.83
N PRO A 142 -0.61 0.79 -11.38
CA PRO A 142 -1.45 1.67 -12.17
C PRO A 142 -2.03 0.90 -13.36
N PRO A 143 -3.26 1.23 -13.80
CA PRO A 143 -3.86 0.58 -14.95
C PRO A 143 -2.96 0.77 -16.18
N ALA A 144 -2.59 -0.34 -16.79
CA ALA A 144 -1.70 -0.35 -17.95
C ALA A 144 -2.39 0.34 -19.15
N ASN A 145 -1.74 1.33 -19.72
CA ASN A 145 -2.10 1.87 -21.03
C ASN A 145 -1.49 0.95 -22.12
N THR A 146 -2.15 -0.18 -22.31
CA THR A 146 -1.67 -1.25 -23.24
C THR A 146 -1.62 -0.81 -24.69
N HIS A 147 -2.38 0.22 -25.05
CA HIS A 147 -2.51 0.67 -26.43
C HIS A 147 -1.74 1.96 -26.72
N ALA A 148 -1.05 2.53 -25.73
CA ALA A 148 -0.28 3.79 -25.84
C ALA A 148 -1.08 4.92 -26.52
N THR A 149 -2.37 5.04 -26.20
CA THR A 149 -3.28 6.08 -26.65
C THR A 149 -3.46 7.14 -25.56
N ILE A 150 -3.98 8.32 -25.90
CA ILE A 150 -4.26 9.41 -24.96
C ILE A 150 -5.50 9.08 -24.11
N ASP A 151 -6.36 8.20 -24.59
CA ASP A 151 -7.59 7.81 -23.92
C ASP A 151 -7.31 7.15 -22.57
N PRO A 152 -8.10 7.46 -21.53
CA PRO A 152 -8.11 6.69 -20.30
C PRO A 152 -8.44 5.20 -20.59
N PRO A 153 -7.96 4.26 -19.76
CA PRO A 153 -8.37 2.86 -19.84
C PRO A 153 -9.90 2.72 -19.88
N ALA A 154 -10.41 1.76 -20.63
CA ALA A 154 -11.85 1.56 -20.84
C ALA A 154 -12.67 1.55 -19.52
N SER A 155 -12.07 0.98 -18.45
CA SER A 155 -12.66 0.95 -17.11
C SER A 155 -12.74 2.32 -16.40
N ARG A 156 -12.19 3.38 -17.01
CA ARG A 156 -12.19 4.76 -16.47
C ARG A 156 -12.91 5.76 -17.36
N ARG A 157 -13.53 5.31 -18.45
CA ARG A 157 -14.24 6.20 -19.38
C ARG A 157 -15.68 6.47 -18.96
N VAL A 158 -16.27 5.57 -18.18
CA VAL A 158 -17.64 5.66 -17.66
C VAL A 158 -17.59 5.41 -16.16
N GLY A 159 -18.54 5.98 -15.43
CA GLY A 159 -18.69 5.78 -14.00
C GLY A 159 -18.06 6.87 -13.16
N PHE A 160 -17.74 6.54 -11.92
CA PHE A 160 -17.16 7.50 -10.97
C PHE A 160 -15.71 7.85 -11.29
N THR A 161 -15.29 9.03 -10.86
CA THR A 161 -13.91 9.54 -10.93
C THR A 161 -13.19 9.34 -9.59
N GLY A 162 -11.86 9.51 -9.60
CA GLY A 162 -11.11 9.52 -8.34
C GLY A 162 -11.55 10.63 -7.38
N ALA A 163 -12.02 11.77 -7.91
CA ALA A 163 -12.54 12.87 -7.10
C ALA A 163 -13.84 12.50 -6.37
N ASP A 164 -14.67 11.66 -6.95
CA ASP A 164 -15.89 11.18 -6.30
C ASP A 164 -15.57 10.26 -5.12
N VAL A 165 -14.51 9.45 -5.24
CA VAL A 165 -14.01 8.62 -4.13
C VAL A 165 -13.46 9.49 -3.00
N ASP A 166 -12.69 10.54 -3.33
CA ASP A 166 -12.13 11.45 -2.34
C ASP A 166 -13.25 12.21 -1.62
N ALA A 167 -14.24 12.72 -2.35
CA ALA A 167 -15.41 13.39 -1.78
C ALA A 167 -16.26 12.46 -0.88
N ALA A 168 -16.40 11.19 -1.28
CA ALA A 168 -17.12 10.20 -0.48
C ALA A 168 -16.38 9.87 0.83
N LEU A 169 -15.05 9.74 0.79
CA LEU A 169 -14.24 9.52 1.99
C LEU A 169 -14.29 10.72 2.94
N GLU A 170 -14.24 11.94 2.40
CA GLU A 170 -14.38 13.17 3.20
C GLU A 170 -15.75 13.28 3.84
N ALA A 171 -16.81 12.93 3.11
CA ALA A 171 -18.18 12.98 3.62
C ALA A 171 -18.47 11.94 4.73
N LEU A 172 -17.76 10.80 4.73
CA LEU A 172 -17.92 9.76 5.76
C LEU A 172 -17.20 10.12 7.06
N ASP A 173 -16.16 10.97 7.01
CA ASP A 173 -15.34 11.38 8.17
C ASP A 173 -14.84 10.18 9.02
N GLU A 174 -14.55 9.06 8.33
CA GLU A 174 -14.09 7.82 8.96
C GLU A 174 -12.72 7.39 8.41
N THR A 175 -11.96 6.70 9.24
CA THR A 175 -10.66 6.15 8.84
C THR A 175 -10.80 4.66 8.53
N PHE A 176 -10.50 4.27 7.29
CA PHE A 176 -10.56 2.88 6.85
C PHE A 176 -9.15 2.26 6.78
N ASP A 177 -9.03 0.99 7.18
CA ASP A 177 -7.79 0.20 6.99
C ASP A 177 -7.74 -0.39 5.57
N ILE A 178 -7.84 0.49 4.58
CA ILE A 178 -7.71 0.16 3.16
C ILE A 178 -6.99 1.31 2.46
N SER A 179 -6.11 0.99 1.51
CA SER A 179 -5.51 2.04 0.69
C SER A 179 -6.56 2.66 -0.24
N ARG A 180 -6.39 3.96 -0.54
CA ARG A 180 -7.27 4.66 -1.48
C ARG A 180 -7.30 3.96 -2.85
N GLU A 181 -6.17 3.45 -3.29
CA GLU A 181 -6.00 2.74 -4.55
C GLU A 181 -6.74 1.39 -4.56
N ASP A 182 -6.72 0.67 -3.44
CA ASP A 182 -7.49 -0.57 -3.31
C ASP A 182 -8.99 -0.31 -3.26
N LEU A 183 -9.40 0.76 -2.57
CA LEU A 183 -10.81 1.18 -2.54
C LEU A 183 -11.30 1.54 -3.95
N ASP A 184 -10.56 2.35 -4.71
CA ASP A 184 -10.87 2.67 -6.12
C ASP A 184 -11.01 1.39 -6.95
N ARG A 185 -10.10 0.43 -6.78
CA ARG A 185 -10.14 -0.86 -7.48
C ARG A 185 -11.38 -1.68 -7.14
N VAL A 186 -11.74 -1.76 -5.85
CA VAL A 186 -12.94 -2.49 -5.39
C VAL A 186 -14.20 -1.84 -5.93
N LEU A 187 -14.33 -0.52 -5.82
CA LEU A 187 -15.48 0.23 -6.31
C LEU A 187 -15.65 0.07 -7.83
N ARG A 188 -14.57 0.13 -8.61
CA ARG A 188 -14.63 -0.14 -10.07
C ARG A 188 -15.06 -1.56 -10.39
N GLN A 189 -14.64 -2.53 -9.61
CA GLN A 189 -15.10 -3.91 -9.80
C GLN A 189 -16.58 -4.05 -9.49
N VAL A 190 -17.06 -3.37 -8.45
CA VAL A 190 -18.51 -3.32 -8.12
C VAL A 190 -19.30 -2.67 -9.25
N GLU A 191 -18.82 -1.53 -9.76
CA GLU A 191 -19.46 -0.83 -10.87
C GLU A 191 -19.53 -1.70 -12.13
N LEU A 192 -18.43 -2.38 -12.48
CA LEU A 192 -18.41 -3.32 -13.60
C LEU A 192 -19.46 -4.43 -13.44
N GLN A 193 -19.56 -5.03 -12.26
CA GLN A 193 -20.57 -6.05 -11.97
C GLN A 193 -21.99 -5.49 -12.02
N ALA A 194 -22.19 -4.25 -11.58
CA ALA A 194 -23.49 -3.57 -11.67
C ALA A 194 -23.84 -3.26 -13.13
N ALA A 195 -22.89 -2.78 -13.92
CA ALA A 195 -23.08 -2.50 -15.35
C ALA A 195 -23.44 -3.78 -16.14
N ILE A 196 -22.78 -4.92 -15.88
CA ILE A 196 -23.10 -6.20 -16.51
C ILE A 196 -24.57 -6.61 -16.24
N ARG A 197 -25.10 -6.28 -15.06
CA ARG A 197 -26.49 -6.59 -14.70
C ARG A 197 -27.49 -5.61 -15.27
N ALA A 198 -27.08 -4.34 -15.43
CA ALA A 198 -27.97 -3.22 -15.76
C ALA A 198 -27.96 -2.84 -17.26
N THR A 199 -27.45 -3.66 -18.13
CA THR A 199 -26.99 -3.41 -19.51
C THR A 199 -27.93 -2.76 -20.55
N PRO A 200 -29.15 -2.23 -20.32
CA PRO A 200 -29.91 -1.67 -21.45
C PRO A 200 -29.53 -0.23 -21.86
N HIS A 201 -28.74 0.51 -21.11
CA HIS A 201 -28.64 1.96 -21.30
C HIS A 201 -27.28 2.54 -21.66
N ILE A 202 -26.19 1.75 -21.65
CA ILE A 202 -24.86 2.23 -22.07
C ILE A 202 -24.79 2.21 -23.60
N LEU A 203 -24.57 3.39 -24.20
CA LEU A 203 -24.41 3.54 -25.64
C LEU A 203 -22.94 3.36 -26.04
N CYS A 204 -22.70 2.93 -27.28
CA CYS A 204 -21.34 2.81 -27.82
C CYS A 204 -20.53 4.11 -27.69
N ARG A 205 -21.16 5.28 -27.87
CA ARG A 205 -20.51 6.59 -27.69
C ARG A 205 -19.97 6.83 -26.29
N ASP A 206 -20.49 6.14 -25.26
CA ASP A 206 -20.09 6.33 -23.86
C ASP A 206 -18.84 5.50 -23.51
N ILE A 207 -18.61 4.40 -24.26
CA ILE A 207 -17.50 3.45 -24.02
C ILE A 207 -16.47 3.41 -25.13
N MET A 208 -16.76 4.01 -26.32
CA MET A 208 -15.84 4.00 -27.45
C MET A 208 -14.50 4.68 -27.14
N SER A 209 -13.44 4.24 -27.81
CA SER A 209 -12.18 5.00 -27.90
C SER A 209 -12.38 6.25 -28.74
N ARG A 210 -11.87 7.36 -28.29
CA ARG A 210 -11.91 8.64 -29.05
C ARG A 210 -10.60 8.88 -29.77
N ASP A 211 -9.47 8.49 -29.17
CA ASP A 211 -8.16 8.45 -29.79
C ASP A 211 -8.03 7.16 -30.61
N VAL A 212 -8.55 7.19 -31.83
CA VAL A 212 -8.63 6.01 -32.70
C VAL A 212 -7.35 5.93 -33.54
N ILE A 213 -6.59 4.86 -33.34
CA ILE A 213 -5.45 4.53 -34.22
C ILE A 213 -6.00 4.02 -35.54
N CYS A 214 -5.76 4.74 -36.62
CA CYS A 214 -6.21 4.38 -37.97
C CYS A 214 -5.07 4.48 -38.99
N VAL A 215 -5.29 3.91 -40.17
CA VAL A 215 -4.46 4.05 -41.38
C VAL A 215 -5.31 4.54 -42.53
N HIS A 216 -4.70 5.15 -43.52
CA HIS A 216 -5.36 5.52 -44.77
C HIS A 216 -5.26 4.37 -45.80
N GLN A 217 -6.21 4.31 -46.73
CA GLN A 217 -6.25 3.28 -47.77
C GLN A 217 -5.00 3.23 -48.62
N ASP A 218 -4.26 4.36 -48.73
CA ASP A 218 -3.02 4.47 -49.51
C ASP A 218 -1.76 4.19 -48.69
N ASP A 219 -1.88 3.92 -47.37
CA ASP A 219 -0.76 3.54 -46.51
C ASP A 219 -0.28 2.13 -46.83
N SER A 220 1.03 1.88 -46.61
CA SER A 220 1.59 0.55 -46.81
C SER A 220 1.13 -0.45 -45.73
N SER A 221 1.03 -1.72 -46.10
CA SER A 221 0.75 -2.79 -45.14
C SER A 221 1.78 -2.87 -44.01
N GLU A 222 3.04 -2.47 -44.27
CA GLU A 222 4.08 -2.42 -43.25
C GLU A 222 3.82 -1.29 -42.21
N ALA A 223 3.30 -0.15 -42.66
CA ALA A 223 2.89 0.92 -41.75
C ALA A 223 1.73 0.44 -40.81
N ALA A 224 0.73 -0.23 -41.40
CA ALA A 224 -0.36 -0.81 -40.61
C ALA A 224 0.15 -1.85 -39.61
N ARG A 225 1.05 -2.75 -40.03
CA ARG A 225 1.66 -3.76 -39.15
C ARG A 225 2.46 -3.13 -38.02
N SER A 226 3.22 -2.08 -38.32
CA SER A 226 3.98 -1.34 -37.28
C SER A 226 3.07 -0.74 -36.21
N LEU A 227 1.93 -0.15 -36.60
CA LEU A 227 0.95 0.40 -35.67
C LEU A 227 0.26 -0.69 -34.84
N LEU A 228 -0.12 -1.82 -35.47
CA LEU A 228 -0.70 -2.97 -34.76
C LEU A 228 0.23 -3.45 -33.63
N LEU A 229 1.51 -3.61 -33.93
CA LEU A 229 2.51 -4.06 -32.95
C LEU A 229 2.80 -3.00 -31.89
N LYS A 230 2.99 -1.73 -32.29
CA LYS A 230 3.30 -0.63 -31.39
C LYS A 230 2.21 -0.41 -30.36
N HIS A 231 0.95 -0.46 -30.79
CA HIS A 231 -0.20 -0.19 -29.92
C HIS A 231 -0.86 -1.46 -29.35
N ASN A 232 -0.27 -2.64 -29.65
CA ASN A 232 -0.77 -3.93 -29.18
C ASN A 232 -2.27 -4.12 -29.45
N ILE A 233 -2.70 -3.79 -30.67
CA ILE A 233 -4.09 -3.95 -31.14
C ILE A 233 -4.13 -4.98 -32.28
N ARG A 234 -5.28 -5.62 -32.42
CA ARG A 234 -5.46 -6.71 -33.40
C ARG A 234 -6.03 -6.24 -34.73
N THR A 235 -6.70 -5.09 -34.72
CA THR A 235 -7.42 -4.58 -35.90
C THR A 235 -7.35 -3.07 -35.91
N ILE A 236 -7.05 -2.49 -37.05
CA ILE A 236 -7.01 -1.03 -37.28
C ILE A 236 -8.07 -0.68 -38.35
N PRO A 237 -8.88 0.36 -38.13
CA PRO A 237 -9.74 0.92 -39.16
C PRO A 237 -8.93 1.58 -40.29
N VAL A 238 -9.40 1.39 -41.50
CA VAL A 238 -8.85 2.02 -42.72
C VAL A 238 -9.78 3.14 -43.15
N MET A 239 -9.22 4.35 -43.31
CA MET A 239 -9.96 5.55 -43.66
C MET A 239 -9.68 5.97 -45.11
N ASP A 240 -10.67 6.56 -45.77
CA ASP A 240 -10.47 7.23 -47.06
C ASP A 240 -10.00 8.68 -46.91
N GLY A 241 -9.77 9.36 -48.03
CA GLY A 241 -9.35 10.78 -48.04
C GLY A 241 -10.40 11.75 -47.48
N ASN A 242 -11.62 11.29 -47.20
CA ASN A 242 -12.70 12.08 -46.60
C ASN A 242 -12.95 11.68 -45.14
N GLU A 243 -12.00 11.00 -44.52
CA GLU A 243 -12.09 10.50 -43.12
C GLU A 243 -13.26 9.54 -42.89
N ARG A 244 -13.67 8.77 -43.90
CA ARG A 244 -14.70 7.75 -43.77
C ARG A 244 -14.09 6.38 -43.63
N LEU A 245 -14.66 5.57 -42.76
CA LEU A 245 -14.27 4.17 -42.59
C LEU A 245 -14.60 3.38 -43.87
N VAL A 246 -13.57 2.81 -44.51
CA VAL A 246 -13.71 2.02 -45.74
C VAL A 246 -13.38 0.54 -45.52
N GLY A 247 -12.76 0.19 -44.41
CA GLY A 247 -12.41 -1.18 -44.08
C GLY A 247 -11.62 -1.31 -42.79
N THR A 248 -11.09 -2.52 -42.57
CA THR A 248 -10.20 -2.80 -41.43
C THR A 248 -9.06 -3.70 -41.89
N VAL A 249 -7.90 -3.55 -41.23
CA VAL A 249 -6.70 -4.41 -41.39
C VAL A 249 -6.34 -5.02 -40.03
N GLY A 250 -6.01 -6.32 -40.00
CA GLY A 250 -5.62 -7.05 -38.79
C GLY A 250 -4.85 -8.34 -39.10
#